data_24e288f799951c9455c37f9f9ba3d507
#
_entry.id   24e288f799951c9455c37f9f9ba3d507
#
_cell.length_a   1.000
_cell.length_b   1.000
_cell.length_c   1.000
_cell.angle_alpha   90.00
_cell.angle_beta   90.00
_cell.angle_gamma   90.00
#
_symmetry.space_group_name_H-M   'P 1'
#
loop_
_entity.id
_entity.type
_entity.pdbx_description
1 polymer ?
#
loop_
_entity_poly.entity_id
_entity_poly.type
_entity_poly.pdbx_seq_one_letter_code
_entity_poly.pdbx_strand_id
1 'polypeptide(L)'
;MLLGALGGCAPRQVVPRPVSGGLNQTFVLRVGQTATIRDRPLEITFKDVFSDSRCPTGAMCIVAGEVVMLLLAQVANNIKDITFHVRPGGDAHEFAGYTIRVTQIDPPKGPPETMIAENQYVAYIQVRAGKATSPIPISPTTPMISPSY
;
A
#
# COMPACT_ATOMS: atom_id res chain seq x y z
N MET A 1 44.94 5.09 -36.84
CA MET A 1 43.76 5.67 -36.26
C MET A 1 43.02 4.57 -35.50
N LEU A 2 43.17 4.54 -34.17
CA LEU A 2 42.43 3.60 -33.30
C LEU A 2 41.25 4.34 -32.72
N LEU A 3 40.03 3.92 -33.05
CA LEU A 3 38.83 4.36 -32.37
C LEU A 3 38.63 3.52 -31.10
N GLY A 4 38.85 4.15 -29.95
CA GLY A 4 38.52 3.57 -28.64
C GLY A 4 37.00 3.61 -28.40
N ALA A 5 36.33 2.47 -28.29
CA ALA A 5 34.96 2.36 -27.84
C ALA A 5 34.90 2.54 -26.31
N LEU A 6 34.36 3.68 -25.84
CA LEU A 6 34.05 3.89 -24.45
C LEU A 6 32.74 3.14 -24.12
N GLY A 7 32.91 1.91 -23.59
CA GLY A 7 31.79 1.16 -23.02
C GLY A 7 31.27 1.81 -21.75
N GLY A 8 30.21 2.60 -21.85
CA GLY A 8 29.50 3.16 -20.70
C GLY A 8 28.78 2.07 -19.93
N CYS A 9 29.24 1.74 -18.71
CA CYS A 9 28.46 0.95 -17.75
C CYS A 9 27.25 1.76 -17.30
N ALA A 10 26.09 1.49 -17.88
CA ALA A 10 24.84 1.99 -17.35
C ALA A 10 24.56 1.37 -15.97
N PRO A 11 24.19 2.15 -14.94
CA PRO A 11 23.85 1.61 -13.64
C PRO A 11 22.65 0.65 -13.79
N ARG A 12 22.85 -0.60 -13.35
CA ARG A 12 21.82 -1.63 -13.36
C ARG A 12 20.77 -1.24 -12.33
N GLN A 13 19.61 -0.79 -12.78
CA GLN A 13 18.48 -0.51 -11.89
C GLN A 13 18.01 -1.84 -11.29
N VAL A 14 18.19 -1.98 -9.99
CA VAL A 14 17.68 -3.13 -9.24
C VAL A 14 16.17 -2.89 -9.06
N VAL A 15 15.37 -3.47 -9.96
CA VAL A 15 13.92 -3.49 -9.78
C VAL A 15 13.61 -4.42 -8.59
N PRO A 16 12.97 -3.92 -7.53
CA PRO A 16 12.60 -4.76 -6.40
C PRO A 16 11.71 -5.92 -6.87
N ARG A 17 12.02 -7.14 -6.40
CA ARG A 17 11.22 -8.31 -6.78
C ARG A 17 9.80 -8.16 -6.25
N PRO A 18 8.76 -8.46 -7.06
CA PRO A 18 7.39 -8.44 -6.61
C PRO A 18 7.17 -9.47 -5.49
N VAL A 19 6.37 -9.09 -4.50
CA VAL A 19 5.99 -9.94 -3.38
C VAL A 19 4.64 -10.58 -3.68
N SER A 20 4.44 -11.84 -3.29
CA SER A 20 3.13 -12.50 -3.38
C SER A 20 2.47 -12.48 -2.01
N GLY A 21 1.38 -11.73 -1.87
CA GLY A 21 0.53 -11.72 -0.67
C GLY A 21 -0.65 -12.69 -0.80
N GLY A 22 -1.26 -13.08 0.33
CA GLY A 22 -2.51 -13.85 0.37
C GLY A 22 -3.59 -13.10 1.15
N LEU A 23 -4.88 -13.39 0.86
CA LEU A 23 -5.97 -12.89 1.68
C LEU A 23 -5.87 -13.43 3.11
N ASN A 24 -6.17 -12.58 4.09
CA ASN A 24 -6.11 -12.88 5.53
C ASN A 24 -4.72 -13.31 6.04
N GLN A 25 -3.69 -13.08 5.24
CA GLN A 25 -2.30 -13.34 5.62
C GLN A 25 -1.55 -12.00 5.71
N THR A 26 -0.63 -11.92 6.66
CA THR A 26 0.27 -10.77 6.74
C THR A 26 1.44 -11.01 5.80
N PHE A 27 1.71 -10.04 4.94
CA PHE A 27 2.90 -10.00 4.10
C PHE A 27 3.64 -8.68 4.31
N VAL A 28 4.85 -8.61 3.82
CA VAL A 28 5.78 -7.53 4.12
C VAL A 28 6.18 -6.82 2.84
N LEU A 29 6.13 -5.49 2.85
CA LEU A 29 6.62 -4.63 1.77
C LEU A 29 7.68 -3.65 2.28
N ARG A 30 8.71 -3.47 1.49
CA ARG A 30 9.66 -2.35 1.61
C ARG A 30 9.23 -1.21 0.71
N VAL A 31 9.69 -0.01 0.99
CA VAL A 31 9.49 1.14 0.10
C VAL A 31 9.94 0.79 -1.32
N GLY A 32 9.11 1.10 -2.30
CA GLY A 32 9.30 0.77 -3.71
C GLY A 32 8.88 -0.64 -4.13
N GLN A 33 8.51 -1.53 -3.20
CA GLN A 33 8.04 -2.88 -3.55
C GLN A 33 6.54 -2.93 -3.83
N THR A 34 6.17 -3.83 -4.75
CA THR A 34 4.78 -4.15 -5.07
C THR A 34 4.46 -5.58 -4.67
N ALA A 35 3.31 -5.78 -4.01
CA ALA A 35 2.73 -7.10 -3.78
C ALA A 35 1.55 -7.33 -4.72
N THR A 36 1.51 -8.53 -5.31
CA THR A 36 0.33 -9.06 -6.00
C THR A 36 -0.41 -10.01 -5.08
N ILE A 37 -1.71 -9.82 -4.89
CA ILE A 37 -2.52 -10.69 -4.04
C ILE A 37 -2.94 -11.93 -4.83
N ARG A 38 -2.57 -13.11 -4.33
CA ARG A 38 -2.85 -14.40 -4.99
C ARG A 38 -4.36 -14.56 -5.26
N ASP A 39 -4.68 -15.00 -6.47
CA ASP A 39 -6.05 -15.25 -6.95
C ASP A 39 -6.97 -14.01 -6.92
N ARG A 40 -6.38 -12.82 -6.88
CA ARG A 40 -7.11 -11.54 -6.87
C ARG A 40 -6.42 -10.52 -7.77
N PRO A 41 -7.20 -9.68 -8.47
CA PRO A 41 -6.65 -8.65 -9.34
C PRO A 41 -6.21 -7.41 -8.54
N LEU A 42 -5.67 -7.60 -7.34
CA LEU A 42 -5.24 -6.52 -6.45
C LEU A 42 -3.72 -6.48 -6.36
N GLU A 43 -3.16 -5.33 -6.65
CA GLU A 43 -1.75 -5.01 -6.43
C GLU A 43 -1.63 -3.87 -5.42
N ILE A 44 -0.61 -3.94 -4.56
CA ILE A 44 -0.34 -2.92 -3.55
C ILE A 44 1.13 -2.58 -3.63
N THR A 45 1.44 -1.30 -3.83
CA THR A 45 2.80 -0.77 -3.85
C THR A 45 3.03 0.12 -2.65
N PHE A 46 4.11 -0.11 -1.90
CA PHE A 46 4.57 0.81 -0.86
C PHE A 46 5.37 1.95 -1.52
N LYS A 47 4.75 3.12 -1.61
CA LYS A 47 5.32 4.26 -2.35
C LYS A 47 6.31 5.07 -1.55
N ASP A 48 5.92 5.49 -0.34
CA ASP A 48 6.66 6.52 0.39
C ASP A 48 6.33 6.54 1.88
N VAL A 49 7.21 7.16 2.69
CA VAL A 49 6.99 7.53 4.09
C VAL A 49 7.13 9.03 4.22
N PHE A 50 6.02 9.72 4.48
CA PHE A 50 6.00 11.18 4.57
C PHE A 50 6.52 11.71 5.91
N SER A 51 6.23 11.00 7.00
CA SER A 51 6.69 11.39 8.33
C SER A 51 6.69 10.22 9.30
N ASP A 52 7.56 10.30 10.31
CA ASP A 52 7.63 9.36 11.42
C ASP A 52 7.76 10.13 12.72
N SER A 53 6.64 10.30 13.42
CA SER A 53 6.55 10.97 14.72
C SER A 53 6.46 10.00 15.89
N ARG A 54 6.74 8.70 15.68
CA ARG A 54 6.72 7.69 16.75
C ARG A 54 7.65 8.09 17.89
N CYS A 55 7.30 7.67 19.10
CA CYS A 55 8.12 7.94 20.27
C CYS A 55 9.49 7.26 20.14
N PRO A 56 10.60 8.01 20.25
CA PRO A 56 11.93 7.42 20.22
C PRO A 56 12.17 6.47 21.39
N THR A 57 12.97 5.44 21.17
CA THR A 57 13.38 4.51 22.22
C THR A 57 14.12 5.26 23.34
N GLY A 58 13.70 5.05 24.58
CA GLY A 58 14.27 5.71 25.75
C GLY A 58 13.72 7.11 26.05
N ALA A 59 12.83 7.65 25.20
CA ALA A 59 12.10 8.87 25.48
C ALA A 59 10.77 8.60 26.19
N MET A 60 10.32 9.54 27.01
CA MET A 60 8.97 9.55 27.58
C MET A 60 8.10 10.48 26.75
N CYS A 61 7.16 9.93 25.99
CA CYS A 61 6.24 10.70 25.15
C CYS A 61 4.83 10.69 25.76
N ILE A 62 4.16 11.83 25.74
CA ILE A 62 2.77 11.98 26.18
C ILE A 62 1.82 11.34 25.16
N VAL A 63 2.22 11.36 23.87
CA VAL A 63 1.45 10.78 22.75
C VAL A 63 2.33 9.80 21.99
N ALA A 64 1.75 8.69 21.57
CA ALA A 64 2.48 7.61 20.91
C ALA A 64 3.07 7.99 19.53
N GLY A 65 2.54 9.02 18.88
CA GLY A 65 2.90 9.40 17.51
C GLY A 65 2.45 8.38 16.46
N GLU A 66 2.84 8.62 15.21
CA GLU A 66 2.42 7.81 14.06
C GLU A 66 3.47 7.79 12.96
N VAL A 67 3.37 6.83 12.06
CA VAL A 67 4.03 6.88 10.74
C VAL A 67 2.98 7.24 9.70
N VAL A 68 3.22 8.30 8.93
CA VAL A 68 2.38 8.66 7.78
C VAL A 68 3.04 8.12 6.51
N MET A 69 2.37 7.22 5.82
CA MET A 69 2.90 6.53 4.65
C MET A 69 1.89 6.46 3.50
N LEU A 70 2.40 6.24 2.29
CA LEU A 70 1.61 6.14 1.08
C LEU A 70 1.65 4.73 0.50
N LEU A 71 0.49 4.13 0.30
CA LEU A 71 0.30 2.94 -0.52
C LEU A 71 -0.44 3.31 -1.81
N LEU A 72 0.01 2.74 -2.92
CA LEU A 72 -0.75 2.71 -4.17
C LEU A 72 -1.48 1.38 -4.24
N ALA A 73 -2.81 1.40 -4.33
CA ALA A 73 -3.63 0.21 -4.55
C ALA A 73 -4.20 0.23 -5.97
N GLN A 74 -4.14 -0.91 -6.65
CA GLN A 74 -4.61 -1.07 -8.03
C GLN A 74 -5.45 -2.33 -8.18
N VAL A 75 -6.63 -2.20 -8.79
CA VAL A 75 -7.48 -3.30 -9.26
C VAL A 75 -7.89 -2.98 -10.70
N ALA A 76 -7.38 -3.73 -11.66
CA ALA A 76 -7.54 -3.45 -13.09
C ALA A 76 -7.16 -1.98 -13.43
N ASN A 77 -8.09 -1.19 -13.96
CA ASN A 77 -7.87 0.23 -14.29
C ASN A 77 -8.19 1.19 -13.14
N ASN A 78 -8.63 0.68 -12.00
CA ASN A 78 -8.90 1.49 -10.82
C ASN A 78 -7.64 1.58 -9.96
N ILE A 79 -7.04 2.77 -9.91
CA ILE A 79 -5.80 3.06 -9.19
C ILE A 79 -6.09 4.13 -8.15
N LYS A 80 -5.62 3.95 -6.93
CA LYS A 80 -5.81 4.90 -5.84
C LYS A 80 -4.58 4.99 -4.95
N ASP A 81 -4.13 6.20 -4.70
CA ASP A 81 -3.20 6.53 -3.64
C ASP A 81 -3.95 6.60 -2.31
N ILE A 82 -3.46 5.87 -1.30
CA ILE A 82 -4.07 5.79 0.02
C ILE A 82 -3.02 6.15 1.06
N THR A 83 -3.26 7.25 1.78
CA THR A 83 -2.42 7.66 2.90
C THR A 83 -2.86 6.92 4.16
N PHE A 84 -1.90 6.27 4.82
CA PHE A 84 -2.09 5.58 6.09
C PHE A 84 -1.45 6.36 7.22
N HIS A 85 -2.17 6.47 8.34
CA HIS A 85 -1.72 7.05 9.61
C HIS A 85 -1.50 5.93 10.63
N VAL A 86 -0.38 5.25 10.52
CA VAL A 86 -0.12 4.02 11.28
C VAL A 86 0.29 4.35 12.71
N ARG A 87 -0.64 4.16 13.63
CA ARG A 87 -0.50 4.28 15.09
C ARG A 87 -0.36 2.90 15.73
N PRO A 88 -0.08 2.81 17.05
CA PRO A 88 -0.23 1.56 17.78
C PRO A 88 -1.62 0.95 17.54
N GLY A 89 -1.66 -0.29 17.03
CA GLY A 89 -2.89 -0.96 16.58
C GLY A 89 -3.12 -0.91 15.07
N GLY A 90 -2.29 -0.17 14.34
CA GLY A 90 -2.35 -0.09 12.87
C GLY A 90 -3.38 0.91 12.33
N ASP A 91 -3.55 0.89 11.02
CA ASP A 91 -4.55 1.68 10.28
C ASP A 91 -5.13 0.84 9.14
N ALA A 92 -6.36 1.12 8.71
CA ALA A 92 -7.05 0.34 7.69
C ALA A 92 -7.94 1.21 6.80
N HIS A 93 -7.89 0.92 5.50
CA HIS A 93 -8.71 1.59 4.49
C HIS A 93 -9.39 0.59 3.56
N GLU A 94 -10.53 0.98 3.01
CA GLU A 94 -11.25 0.18 2.02
C GLU A 94 -10.95 0.66 0.60
N PHE A 95 -10.73 -0.30 -0.29
CA PHE A 95 -10.53 -0.06 -1.72
C PHE A 95 -11.04 -1.22 -2.55
N ALA A 96 -11.89 -0.94 -3.55
CA ALA A 96 -12.40 -1.91 -4.54
C ALA A 96 -12.91 -3.23 -3.93
N GLY A 97 -13.60 -3.17 -2.77
CA GLY A 97 -14.13 -4.35 -2.08
C GLY A 97 -13.10 -5.10 -1.24
N TYR A 98 -11.95 -4.51 -0.99
CA TYR A 98 -10.92 -5.03 -0.09
C TYR A 98 -10.70 -4.09 1.08
N THR A 99 -10.44 -4.62 2.25
CA THR A 99 -9.90 -3.88 3.40
C THR A 99 -8.39 -4.11 3.44
N ILE A 100 -7.62 -3.05 3.23
CA ILE A 100 -6.16 -3.04 3.32
C ILE A 100 -5.80 -2.50 4.69
N ARG A 101 -5.08 -3.27 5.49
CA ARG A 101 -4.64 -2.89 6.83
C ARG A 101 -3.13 -2.91 6.92
N VAL A 102 -2.55 -1.83 7.40
CA VAL A 102 -1.15 -1.78 7.85
C VAL A 102 -1.13 -2.00 9.36
N THR A 103 -0.52 -3.08 9.80
CA THR A 103 -0.52 -3.49 11.22
C THR A 103 0.69 -2.97 11.98
N GLN A 104 1.82 -2.82 11.28
CA GLN A 104 3.09 -2.43 11.87
C GLN A 104 4.01 -1.84 10.81
N ILE A 105 4.91 -0.96 11.25
CA ILE A 105 6.01 -0.42 10.45
C ILE A 105 7.32 -0.64 11.21
N ASP A 106 8.28 -1.28 10.55
CA ASP A 106 9.65 -1.44 11.02
C ASP A 106 10.62 -0.52 10.24
N PRO A 107 11.81 -0.23 10.76
CA PRO A 107 12.24 -0.52 12.13
C PRO A 107 11.52 0.35 13.17
N PRO A 108 11.52 -0.05 14.45
CA PRO A 108 11.08 0.83 15.52
C PRO A 108 11.94 2.10 15.53
N LYS A 109 11.37 3.21 15.98
CA LYS A 109 12.13 4.45 16.08
C LYS A 109 13.22 4.30 17.14
N GLY A 110 14.46 4.45 16.70
CA GLY A 110 15.65 4.41 17.57
C GLY A 110 15.73 5.61 18.53
N PRO A 111 16.85 5.81 19.21
CA PRO A 111 17.10 7.00 20.02
C PRO A 111 16.82 8.30 19.25
N PRO A 112 16.57 9.44 19.94
CA PRO A 112 16.11 10.68 19.31
C PRO A 112 16.97 11.19 18.14
N GLU A 113 18.25 10.88 18.16
CA GLU A 113 19.22 11.31 17.14
C GLU A 113 19.32 10.34 15.95
N THR A 114 18.61 9.21 15.98
CA THR A 114 18.66 8.19 14.92
C THR A 114 17.66 8.53 13.81
N MET A 115 18.17 8.76 12.60
CA MET A 115 17.34 8.90 11.41
C MET A 115 17.18 7.53 10.73
N ILE A 116 15.95 7.18 10.41
CA ILE A 116 15.64 5.98 9.61
C ILE A 116 15.66 6.43 8.15
N ALA A 117 16.50 5.81 7.32
CA ALA A 117 16.50 6.07 5.89
C ALA A 117 15.23 5.47 5.25
N GLU A 118 14.69 6.15 4.24
CA GLU A 118 13.43 5.76 3.59
C GLU A 118 13.41 4.29 3.14
N ASN A 119 14.49 3.82 2.55
CA ASN A 119 14.64 2.43 2.09
C ASN A 119 14.70 1.37 3.20
N GLN A 120 14.79 1.79 4.46
CA GLN A 120 14.80 0.90 5.62
C GLN A 120 13.40 0.59 6.13
N TYR A 121 12.39 1.40 5.76
CA TYR A 121 11.03 1.17 6.20
C TYR A 121 10.44 -0.10 5.58
N VAL A 122 9.76 -0.85 6.45
CA VAL A 122 9.11 -2.12 6.12
C VAL A 122 7.70 -2.11 6.69
N ALA A 123 6.69 -2.28 5.84
CA ALA A 123 5.29 -2.31 6.24
C ALA A 123 4.77 -3.74 6.31
N TYR A 124 4.08 -4.07 7.39
CA TYR A 124 3.35 -5.33 7.57
C TYR A 124 1.90 -5.09 7.17
N ILE A 125 1.49 -5.74 6.10
CA ILE A 125 0.20 -5.48 5.45
C ILE A 125 -0.65 -6.75 5.48
N GLN A 126 -1.93 -6.59 5.80
CA GLN A 126 -2.95 -7.61 5.73
C GLN A 126 -4.08 -7.14 4.81
N VAL A 127 -4.49 -8.00 3.89
CA VAL A 127 -5.64 -7.75 3.01
C VAL A 127 -6.76 -8.71 3.36
N ARG A 128 -7.96 -8.18 3.51
CA ARG A 128 -9.19 -8.96 3.67
C ARG A 128 -10.15 -8.65 2.54
N ALA A 129 -10.92 -9.64 2.09
CA ALA A 129 -12.06 -9.35 1.24
C ALA A 129 -13.09 -8.59 2.08
N GLY A 130 -13.47 -7.39 1.64
CA GLY A 130 -14.59 -6.65 2.21
C GLY A 130 -15.90 -7.40 1.97
N LYS A 131 -16.96 -7.06 2.72
CA LYS A 131 -18.29 -7.52 2.38
C LYS A 131 -18.61 -6.98 0.98
N ALA A 132 -18.89 -7.89 0.04
CA ALA A 132 -19.38 -7.50 -1.26
C ALA A 132 -20.62 -6.62 -1.03
N THR A 133 -20.52 -5.33 -1.36
CA THR A 133 -21.70 -4.50 -1.51
C THR A 133 -22.43 -5.14 -2.69
N SER A 134 -23.53 -5.84 -2.43
CA SER A 134 -24.37 -6.41 -3.48
C SER A 134 -24.63 -5.33 -4.51
N PRO A 135 -24.46 -5.61 -5.81
CA PRO A 135 -24.85 -4.64 -6.83
C PRO A 135 -26.31 -4.30 -6.59
N ILE A 136 -26.61 -3.00 -6.53
CA ILE A 136 -27.97 -2.48 -6.44
C ILE A 136 -28.76 -3.16 -7.56
N PRO A 137 -29.84 -3.91 -7.29
CA PRO A 137 -30.64 -4.49 -8.36
C PRO A 137 -31.16 -3.35 -9.21
N ILE A 138 -30.71 -3.30 -10.47
CA ILE A 138 -31.27 -2.40 -11.46
C ILE A 138 -32.69 -2.92 -11.68
N SER A 139 -33.67 -2.24 -11.11
CA SER A 139 -35.08 -2.51 -11.38
C SER A 139 -35.28 -2.36 -12.89
N PRO A 140 -35.80 -3.38 -13.59
CA PRO A 140 -36.12 -3.22 -15.00
C PRO A 140 -37.20 -2.14 -15.11
N THR A 141 -36.87 -1.03 -15.77
CA THR A 141 -37.86 -0.02 -16.15
C THR A 141 -38.85 -0.69 -17.11
N THR A 142 -40.02 -0.99 -16.61
CA THR A 142 -41.13 -1.47 -17.46
C THR A 142 -41.47 -0.38 -18.45
N PRO A 143 -41.42 -0.63 -19.77
CA PRO A 143 -41.88 0.37 -20.73
C PRO A 143 -43.38 0.55 -20.57
N MET A 144 -43.83 1.77 -20.28
CA MET A 144 -45.25 2.13 -20.36
C MET A 144 -45.70 2.04 -21.81
N ILE A 145 -46.53 1.02 -22.09
CA ILE A 145 -47.26 0.96 -23.35
C ILE A 145 -48.43 1.93 -23.22
N SER A 146 -48.36 3.02 -23.96
CA SER A 146 -49.51 3.94 -24.12
C SER A 146 -50.57 3.23 -24.94
N PRO A 147 -51.83 3.20 -24.50
CA PRO A 147 -52.93 2.76 -25.34
C PRO A 147 -53.24 3.85 -26.37
N SER A 148 -53.18 3.49 -27.65
CA SER A 148 -53.70 4.31 -28.75
C SER A 148 -55.23 4.27 -28.74
N TYR A 149 -55.84 5.44 -28.74
CA TYR A 149 -57.20 5.64 -29.21
C TYR A 149 -57.21 6.09 -30.67
#